data_025fbb9b58431bac8d14bd510f5dcdf9
#
_entry.id   025fbb9b58431bac8d14bd510f5dcdf9
#
_cell.length_a   1.000
_cell.length_b   1.000
_cell.length_c   1.000
_cell.angle_alpha   90.00
_cell.angle_beta   90.00
_cell.angle_gamma   90.00
#
_symmetry.space_group_name_H-M   'P 1'
#
loop_
_entity.id
_entity.type
_entity.pdbx_description
1 polymer ?
#
loop_
_entity_poly.entity_id
_entity_poly.type
_entity_poly.pdbx_seq_one_letter_code
_entity_poly.pdbx_strand_id
1 'polypeptide(L)'
;IDRSLVGSEMCIRDRSQLYKSFDDGKFDNSQGAIVGEHHGKVLIHHDKRLAPFFREIKKSVVEYLDYFEIDKSTFNVNFVKTWFTICDPQQTLPVHYHSCSHISFVYYIQTPGDPLVLHKKNPNEWFGDAFKFIKENRYNNGDGYVIQPKPEHLVMFPSSIEHYTTPEPREHKRISLAGDIVLTLKHRTDTESGLLPSQYWKQF
;
A
#
# COMPACT_ATOMS: atom_id res chain seq x y z
N ILE A 1 -0.60 9.04 -4.38
CA ILE A 1 -1.65 8.96 -5.43
C ILE A 1 -2.81 8.16 -4.88
N ASP A 2 -3.99 8.73 -4.98
CA ASP A 2 -5.28 8.09 -4.75
C ASP A 2 -6.01 8.05 -6.09
N ARG A 3 -6.35 6.86 -6.56
CA ARG A 3 -6.87 6.64 -7.90
C ARG A 3 -7.86 5.47 -7.94
N SER A 4 -8.90 5.62 -8.74
CA SER A 4 -9.79 4.50 -9.08
C SER A 4 -9.24 3.69 -10.26
N LEU A 5 -9.17 2.38 -10.13
CA LEU A 5 -8.81 1.45 -11.20
C LEU A 5 -10.06 0.86 -11.89
N VAL A 6 -11.07 1.70 -12.09
CA VAL A 6 -12.29 1.30 -12.81
C VAL A 6 -11.93 0.89 -14.23
N GLY A 7 -12.36 -0.29 -14.65
CA GLY A 7 -12.12 -0.82 -15.99
C GLY A 7 -10.91 -1.74 -16.14
N SER A 8 -10.27 -2.17 -15.03
CA SER A 8 -9.32 -3.27 -15.12
C SER A 8 -10.04 -4.53 -15.62
N GLU A 9 -9.40 -5.31 -16.49
CA GLU A 9 -9.95 -6.50 -17.16
C GLU A 9 -10.50 -7.58 -16.19
N MET A 10 -10.33 -7.38 -14.88
CA MET A 10 -10.80 -8.31 -13.87
C MET A 10 -12.10 -7.80 -13.23
N CYS A 11 -13.19 -8.53 -13.42
CA CYS A 11 -14.50 -8.26 -12.79
C CYS A 11 -14.39 -8.28 -11.25
N ILE A 12 -15.16 -7.40 -10.55
CA ILE A 12 -15.25 -7.36 -9.08
C ILE A 12 -15.58 -8.75 -8.51
N ARG A 13 -16.44 -9.52 -9.20
CA ARG A 13 -16.83 -10.87 -8.80
C ARG A 13 -15.64 -11.83 -8.78
N ASP A 14 -14.76 -11.72 -9.75
CA ASP A 14 -13.56 -12.56 -9.84
C ASP A 14 -12.54 -12.21 -8.75
N ARG A 15 -12.43 -10.92 -8.40
CA ARG A 15 -11.54 -10.44 -7.33
C ARG A 15 -11.99 -10.92 -5.96
N SER A 16 -13.30 -10.86 -5.68
CA SER A 16 -13.84 -11.35 -4.41
C SER A 16 -13.80 -12.88 -4.29
N GLN A 17 -13.86 -13.61 -5.39
CA GLN A 17 -13.63 -15.05 -5.40
C GLN A 17 -12.15 -15.39 -5.24
N LEU A 18 -11.27 -14.57 -5.80
CA LEU A 18 -9.85 -14.80 -5.73
C LEU A 18 -9.32 -14.72 -4.30
N TYR A 19 -9.70 -13.68 -3.51
CA TYR A 19 -9.26 -13.62 -2.13
C TYR A 19 -9.75 -14.84 -1.33
N LYS A 20 -10.96 -15.35 -1.58
CA LYS A 20 -11.48 -16.57 -0.94
C LYS A 20 -10.61 -17.80 -1.24
N SER A 21 -9.96 -17.86 -2.39
CA SER A 21 -9.04 -18.94 -2.72
C SER A 21 -7.70 -18.86 -1.96
N PHE A 22 -7.39 -17.71 -1.36
CA PHE A 22 -6.25 -17.51 -0.47
C PHE A 22 -6.60 -17.62 1.02
N ASP A 23 -7.88 -17.45 1.35
CA ASP A 23 -8.43 -17.69 2.68
C ASP A 23 -8.81 -19.17 2.78
N ASP A 24 -7.88 -19.97 3.28
CA ASP A 24 -8.09 -21.41 3.50
C ASP A 24 -8.72 -21.73 4.87
N GLY A 25 -9.24 -20.73 5.56
CA GLY A 25 -9.91 -20.85 6.86
C GLY A 25 -8.97 -21.22 8.01
N LYS A 26 -7.66 -21.23 7.78
CA LYS A 26 -6.65 -21.59 8.79
C LYS A 26 -6.12 -20.39 9.57
N PHE A 27 -6.67 -19.21 9.34
CA PHE A 27 -6.22 -18.02 10.02
C PHE A 27 -6.96 -17.83 11.33
N ASP A 28 -6.20 -17.83 12.43
CA ASP A 28 -6.72 -17.42 13.71
C ASP A 28 -6.93 -15.90 13.73
N ASN A 29 -8.17 -15.49 13.90
CA ASN A 29 -8.61 -14.10 13.93
C ASN A 29 -8.65 -13.51 15.35
N SER A 30 -8.16 -14.25 16.34
CA SER A 30 -8.29 -13.89 17.76
C SER A 30 -7.53 -12.64 18.17
N GLN A 31 -6.59 -12.17 17.34
CA GLN A 31 -5.70 -11.05 17.67
C GLN A 31 -5.83 -9.82 16.75
N GLY A 32 -6.84 -9.74 15.88
CA GLY A 32 -7.03 -8.60 14.98
C GLY A 32 -7.20 -9.00 13.51
N ALA A 33 -6.89 -8.09 12.59
CA ALA A 33 -7.04 -8.30 11.16
C ALA A 33 -6.20 -9.50 10.65
N ILE A 34 -6.75 -10.26 9.72
CA ILE A 34 -5.98 -11.28 8.99
C ILE A 34 -5.08 -10.55 8.00
N VAL A 35 -3.78 -10.59 8.25
CA VAL A 35 -2.76 -10.02 7.36
C VAL A 35 -1.97 -11.16 6.74
N GLY A 36 -2.11 -11.36 5.44
CA GLY A 36 -1.45 -12.45 4.72
C GLY A 36 0.08 -12.44 4.87
N GLU A 37 0.70 -11.28 5.09
CA GLU A 37 2.12 -11.16 5.37
C GLU A 37 2.52 -11.94 6.63
N HIS A 38 1.75 -11.84 7.70
CA HIS A 38 2.03 -12.54 8.95
C HIS A 38 1.89 -14.07 8.81
N HIS A 39 1.23 -14.54 7.78
CA HIS A 39 1.01 -15.94 7.49
C HIS A 39 1.89 -16.47 6.33
N GLY A 40 2.91 -15.73 5.93
CA GLY A 40 3.83 -16.11 4.85
C GLY A 40 3.22 -16.06 3.44
N LYS A 41 2.02 -15.51 3.26
CA LYS A 41 1.35 -15.38 1.97
C LYS A 41 1.69 -14.05 1.30
N VAL A 42 2.93 -13.89 0.89
CA VAL A 42 3.52 -12.62 0.44
C VAL A 42 3.83 -12.57 -1.05
N LEU A 43 3.47 -13.58 -1.82
CA LEU A 43 3.81 -13.68 -3.24
C LEU A 43 2.56 -13.71 -4.14
N ILE A 44 1.55 -12.94 -3.79
CA ILE A 44 0.28 -12.86 -4.55
C ILE A 44 0.53 -12.41 -6.00
N HIS A 45 1.54 -11.57 -6.23
CA HIS A 45 1.94 -11.11 -7.57
C HIS A 45 2.49 -12.22 -8.47
N HIS A 46 2.82 -13.39 -7.94
CA HIS A 46 3.20 -14.56 -8.74
C HIS A 46 2.00 -15.35 -9.28
N ASP A 47 0.79 -15.08 -8.79
CA ASP A 47 -0.42 -15.75 -9.29
C ASP A 47 -0.75 -15.27 -10.71
N LYS A 48 -0.69 -16.18 -11.67
CA LYS A 48 -0.94 -15.89 -13.09
C LYS A 48 -2.32 -15.30 -13.34
N ARG A 49 -3.32 -15.63 -12.51
CA ARG A 49 -4.69 -15.08 -12.62
C ARG A 49 -4.71 -13.56 -12.36
N LEU A 50 -3.77 -13.07 -11.56
CA LEU A 50 -3.64 -11.64 -11.21
C LEU A 50 -2.67 -10.88 -12.13
N ALA A 51 -2.07 -11.52 -13.10
CA ALA A 51 -1.10 -10.85 -13.98
C ALA A 51 -1.67 -9.60 -14.69
N PRO A 52 -2.93 -9.58 -15.19
CA PRO A 52 -3.53 -8.35 -15.73
C PRO A 52 -3.60 -7.23 -14.68
N PHE A 53 -4.05 -7.55 -13.47
CA PHE A 53 -4.14 -6.60 -12.37
C PHE A 53 -2.78 -5.99 -12.02
N PHE A 54 -1.73 -6.79 -11.86
CA PHE A 54 -0.39 -6.28 -11.55
C PHE A 54 0.23 -5.46 -12.69
N ARG A 55 -0.18 -5.69 -13.94
CA ARG A 55 0.19 -4.79 -15.04
C ARG A 55 -0.40 -3.39 -14.86
N GLU A 56 -1.64 -3.29 -14.41
CA GLU A 56 -2.27 -1.98 -14.12
C GLU A 56 -1.63 -1.30 -12.91
N ILE A 57 -1.34 -2.04 -11.84
CA ILE A 57 -0.56 -1.50 -10.71
C ILE A 57 0.79 -0.96 -11.19
N LYS A 58 1.49 -1.69 -12.05
CA LYS A 58 2.77 -1.22 -12.61
C LYS A 58 2.63 0.08 -13.41
N LYS A 59 1.57 0.24 -14.19
CA LYS A 59 1.28 1.52 -14.89
C LYS A 59 1.10 2.65 -13.89
N SER A 60 0.33 2.41 -12.83
CA SER A 60 0.13 3.41 -11.77
C SER A 60 1.41 3.76 -11.02
N VAL A 61 2.33 2.80 -10.84
CA VAL A 61 3.67 3.09 -10.30
C VAL A 61 4.45 4.03 -11.23
N VAL A 62 4.39 3.80 -12.54
CA VAL A 62 5.06 4.68 -13.52
C VAL A 62 4.49 6.10 -13.43
N GLU A 63 3.17 6.26 -13.35
CA GLU A 63 2.52 7.56 -13.17
C GLU A 63 2.90 8.21 -11.84
N TYR A 64 3.04 7.41 -10.78
CA TYR A 64 3.52 7.90 -9.49
C TYR A 64 4.94 8.45 -9.58
N LEU A 65 5.84 7.77 -10.29
CA LEU A 65 7.21 8.22 -10.51
C LEU A 65 7.24 9.50 -11.37
N ASP A 66 6.40 9.57 -12.40
CA ASP A 66 6.25 10.77 -13.24
C ASP A 66 5.79 12.00 -12.43
N TYR A 67 4.86 11.80 -11.48
CA TYR A 67 4.39 12.87 -10.59
C TYR A 67 5.51 13.47 -9.73
N PHE A 68 6.50 12.67 -9.35
CA PHE A 68 7.69 13.11 -8.60
C PHE A 68 8.87 13.46 -9.49
N GLU A 69 8.66 13.57 -10.81
CA GLU A 69 9.72 13.87 -11.80
C GLU A 69 10.91 12.88 -11.73
N ILE A 70 10.66 11.63 -11.30
CA ILE A 70 11.67 10.59 -11.24
C ILE A 70 11.84 9.99 -12.62
N ASP A 71 13.07 9.96 -13.11
CA ASP A 71 13.39 9.35 -14.41
C ASP A 71 13.15 7.84 -14.40
N LYS A 72 11.96 7.45 -14.87
CA LYS A 72 11.55 6.05 -14.99
C LYS A 72 12.38 5.23 -15.97
N SER A 73 13.17 5.88 -16.83
CA SER A 73 14.08 5.15 -17.74
C SER A 73 15.23 4.49 -16.98
N THR A 74 15.56 5.03 -15.82
CA THR A 74 16.68 4.59 -14.97
C THR A 74 16.34 3.37 -14.10
N PHE A 75 15.05 3.13 -13.78
CA PHE A 75 14.67 2.14 -12.78
C PHE A 75 13.87 0.97 -13.34
N ASN A 76 14.08 -0.21 -12.73
CA ASN A 76 13.14 -1.33 -12.77
C ASN A 76 12.19 -1.24 -11.59
N VAL A 77 10.92 -1.56 -11.82
CA VAL A 77 9.89 -1.68 -10.80
C VAL A 77 9.75 -3.15 -10.42
N ASN A 78 10.05 -3.48 -9.17
CA ASN A 78 10.02 -4.84 -8.66
C ASN A 78 9.01 -4.95 -7.52
N PHE A 79 8.01 -5.84 -7.66
CA PHE A 79 7.17 -6.24 -6.55
C PHE A 79 7.96 -7.18 -5.63
N VAL A 80 8.06 -6.84 -4.36
CA VAL A 80 8.83 -7.63 -3.38
C VAL A 80 7.92 -8.50 -2.55
N LYS A 81 6.85 -7.88 -2.05
CA LYS A 81 5.81 -8.55 -1.28
C LYS A 81 4.44 -8.04 -1.71
N THR A 82 3.47 -8.93 -1.74
CA THR A 82 2.06 -8.58 -1.94
C THR A 82 1.20 -9.57 -1.18
N TRP A 83 0.20 -9.06 -0.46
CA TRP A 83 -0.64 -9.88 0.41
C TRP A 83 -2.06 -9.34 0.49
N PHE A 84 -3.00 -10.20 0.85
CA PHE A 84 -4.34 -9.77 1.24
C PHE A 84 -4.39 -9.38 2.70
N THR A 85 -5.21 -8.39 3.00
CA THR A 85 -5.58 -7.99 4.36
C THR A 85 -7.09 -8.04 4.49
N ILE A 86 -7.57 -8.77 5.50
CA ILE A 86 -8.98 -8.94 5.79
C ILE A 86 -9.23 -8.44 7.21
N CYS A 87 -10.05 -7.42 7.36
CA CYS A 87 -10.47 -6.90 8.66
C CYS A 87 -11.95 -7.17 8.85
N ASP A 88 -12.30 -7.86 9.92
CA ASP A 88 -13.68 -7.96 10.37
C ASP A 88 -14.19 -6.60 10.89
N PRO A 89 -15.50 -6.42 11.07
CA PRO A 89 -16.04 -5.22 11.69
C PRO A 89 -15.29 -4.88 12.98
N GLN A 90 -14.95 -3.59 13.16
CA GLN A 90 -14.22 -3.03 14.31
C GLN A 90 -12.71 -3.39 14.39
N GLN A 91 -12.19 -4.27 13.56
CA GLN A 91 -10.75 -4.51 13.50
C GLN A 91 -10.03 -3.39 12.76
N THR A 92 -8.85 -3.05 13.23
CA THR A 92 -8.00 -2.00 12.66
C THR A 92 -6.59 -2.50 12.42
N LEU A 93 -5.85 -1.81 11.59
CA LEU A 93 -4.41 -1.98 11.50
C LEU A 93 -3.75 -0.91 12.37
N PRO A 94 -2.85 -1.29 13.28
CA PRO A 94 -2.10 -0.36 14.10
C PRO A 94 -1.16 0.50 13.25
N VAL A 95 -0.62 1.56 13.85
CA VAL A 95 0.40 2.38 13.20
C VAL A 95 1.61 1.53 12.85
N HIS A 96 2.02 1.56 11.59
CA HIS A 96 3.19 0.85 11.09
C HIS A 96 3.74 1.51 9.82
N TYR A 97 4.93 1.11 9.40
CA TYR A 97 5.56 1.49 8.14
C TYR A 97 6.31 0.28 7.56
N HIS A 98 6.73 0.37 6.31
CA HIS A 98 7.46 -0.70 5.64
C HIS A 98 8.92 -0.31 5.40
N SER A 99 9.86 -1.00 6.06
CA SER A 99 11.27 -0.62 6.11
C SER A 99 12.12 -1.06 4.91
N CYS A 100 11.66 -2.04 4.13
CA CYS A 100 12.47 -2.68 3.09
C CYS A 100 11.95 -2.43 1.68
N SER A 101 11.28 -1.30 1.46
CA SER A 101 10.69 -0.94 0.18
C SER A 101 10.70 0.56 -0.03
N HIS A 102 10.49 1.00 -1.27
CA HIS A 102 10.43 2.41 -1.62
C HIS A 102 9.00 2.93 -1.72
N ILE A 103 8.11 2.13 -2.31
CA ILE A 103 6.70 2.47 -2.52
C ILE A 103 5.86 1.34 -1.96
N SER A 104 4.86 1.70 -1.17
CA SER A 104 3.80 0.80 -0.74
C SER A 104 2.50 1.17 -1.44
N PHE A 105 1.66 0.17 -1.67
CA PHE A 105 0.32 0.40 -2.21
C PHE A 105 -0.72 -0.42 -1.46
N VAL A 106 -1.95 0.10 -1.47
CA VAL A 106 -3.15 -0.61 -1.00
C VAL A 106 -4.23 -0.48 -2.07
N TYR A 107 -4.75 -1.60 -2.53
CA TYR A 107 -5.90 -1.67 -3.41
C TYR A 107 -7.10 -2.21 -2.66
N TYR A 108 -8.20 -1.48 -2.65
CA TYR A 108 -9.41 -1.83 -1.90
C TYR A 108 -10.36 -2.64 -2.77
N ILE A 109 -10.50 -3.92 -2.44
CA ILE A 109 -11.44 -4.84 -3.10
C ILE A 109 -12.84 -4.61 -2.57
N GLN A 110 -12.94 -4.53 -1.24
CA GLN A 110 -14.16 -4.24 -0.52
C GLN A 110 -13.82 -3.35 0.66
N THR A 111 -14.54 -2.26 0.81
CA THR A 111 -14.37 -1.37 1.96
C THR A 111 -15.70 -0.75 2.34
N PRO A 112 -16.03 -0.72 3.63
CA PRO A 112 -17.16 0.03 4.17
C PRO A 112 -16.86 1.52 4.34
N GLY A 113 -15.65 1.99 3.98
CA GLY A 113 -15.25 3.38 4.08
C GLY A 113 -14.28 3.70 5.24
N ASP A 114 -13.68 2.68 5.87
CA ASP A 114 -12.71 2.92 6.95
C ASP A 114 -11.54 3.77 6.47
N PRO A 115 -11.27 4.91 7.13
CA PRO A 115 -10.19 5.78 6.71
C PRO A 115 -8.82 5.11 6.79
N LEU A 116 -8.01 5.34 5.77
CA LEU A 116 -6.57 5.16 5.83
C LEU A 116 -5.94 6.49 6.23
N VAL A 117 -5.20 6.50 7.32
CA VAL A 117 -4.47 7.69 7.76
C VAL A 117 -3.00 7.50 7.43
N LEU A 118 -2.46 8.42 6.64
CA LEU A 118 -1.02 8.53 6.38
C LEU A 118 -0.46 9.57 7.33
N HIS A 119 0.32 9.13 8.32
CA HIS A 119 0.84 9.99 9.36
C HIS A 119 1.88 10.97 8.79
N LYS A 120 1.67 12.25 9.02
CA LYS A 120 2.60 13.29 8.60
C LYS A 120 3.55 13.60 9.76
N LYS A 121 4.81 13.22 9.64
CA LYS A 121 5.84 13.78 10.52
C LYS A 121 5.98 15.28 10.21
N ASN A 122 5.33 16.11 11.01
CA ASN A 122 5.46 17.55 10.87
C ASN A 122 6.70 18.00 11.66
N PRO A 123 7.74 18.52 11.01
CA PRO A 123 8.92 19.06 11.73
C PRO A 123 8.57 20.23 12.64
N ASN A 124 7.38 20.82 12.49
CA ASN A 124 6.86 21.90 13.31
C ASN A 124 5.74 21.43 14.27
N GLU A 125 5.71 20.17 14.62
CA GLU A 125 4.68 19.56 15.48
C GLU A 125 4.61 20.30 16.84
N TRP A 126 5.75 20.67 17.40
CA TRP A 126 5.84 21.49 18.61
C TRP A 126 5.16 22.86 18.49
N PHE A 127 5.10 23.44 17.28
CA PHE A 127 4.43 24.72 17.02
C PHE A 127 2.91 24.58 17.09
N GLY A 128 2.37 23.51 16.55
CA GLY A 128 0.94 23.21 16.58
C GLY A 128 0.45 22.98 18.00
N ASP A 129 1.17 22.19 18.79
CA ASP A 129 0.81 21.85 20.15
C ASP A 129 0.99 23.05 21.13
N ALA A 130 2.04 23.84 20.92
CA ALA A 130 2.32 24.99 21.78
C ALA A 130 1.40 26.19 21.48
N PHE A 131 0.93 26.33 20.25
CA PHE A 131 0.18 27.49 19.79
C PHE A 131 -1.15 27.09 19.15
N LYS A 132 -2.05 26.53 19.92
CA LYS A 132 -3.39 26.07 19.49
C LYS A 132 -4.28 27.10 18.74
N PHE A 133 -3.72 28.24 18.39
CA PHE A 133 -4.37 29.29 17.62
C PHE A 133 -4.13 29.19 16.10
N ILE A 134 -3.29 28.27 15.65
CA ILE A 134 -3.10 28.04 14.21
C ILE A 134 -4.36 27.34 13.69
N LYS A 135 -5.04 27.95 12.72
CA LYS A 135 -6.20 27.32 12.09
C LYS A 135 -5.76 26.05 11.37
N GLU A 136 -6.49 24.97 11.66
CA GLU A 136 -6.28 23.71 10.96
C GLU A 136 -6.42 23.90 9.45
N ASN A 137 -5.42 23.43 8.74
CA ASN A 137 -5.50 23.23 7.31
C ASN A 137 -4.70 21.97 6.97
N ARG A 138 -4.96 21.40 5.81
CA ARG A 138 -4.33 20.15 5.36
C ARG A 138 -2.78 20.18 5.28
N TYR A 139 -2.16 21.34 5.47
CA TYR A 139 -0.72 21.49 5.41
C TYR A 139 -0.07 21.65 6.78
N ASN A 140 -0.80 22.18 7.76
CA ASN A 140 -0.20 22.65 9.01
C ASN A 140 -0.59 21.86 10.25
N ASN A 141 -1.82 21.34 10.34
CA ASN A 141 -2.40 20.92 11.60
C ASN A 141 -3.15 19.59 11.52
N GLY A 142 -2.67 18.62 10.89
CA GLY A 142 -3.32 17.32 10.97
C GLY A 142 -2.27 16.26 11.28
N ASP A 143 -2.63 15.29 12.07
CA ASP A 143 -1.81 14.11 12.36
C ASP A 143 -1.49 13.31 11.08
N GLY A 144 -2.09 13.69 9.94
CA GLY A 144 -1.84 13.05 8.66
C GLY A 144 -2.88 13.35 7.59
N TYR A 145 -2.70 12.70 6.46
CA TYR A 145 -3.69 12.71 5.37
C TYR A 145 -4.69 11.60 5.61
N VAL A 146 -5.95 11.97 5.76
CA VAL A 146 -7.07 11.03 5.87
C VAL A 146 -7.61 10.73 4.47
N ILE A 147 -7.50 9.48 4.05
CA ILE A 147 -8.03 8.99 2.78
C ILE A 147 -9.26 8.15 3.07
N GLN A 148 -10.39 8.52 2.44
CA GLN A 148 -11.63 7.75 2.49
C GLN A 148 -11.66 6.77 1.31
N PRO A 149 -11.31 5.51 1.51
CA PRO A 149 -11.21 4.57 0.41
C PRO A 149 -12.59 4.17 -0.09
N LYS A 150 -12.67 3.91 -1.39
CA LYS A 150 -13.82 3.30 -2.03
C LYS A 150 -13.41 1.96 -2.63
N PRO A 151 -14.34 1.07 -2.92
CA PRO A 151 -14.03 -0.12 -3.72
C PRO A 151 -13.32 0.28 -5.03
N GLU A 152 -12.33 -0.49 -5.43
CA GLU A 152 -11.49 -0.27 -6.62
C GLU A 152 -10.52 0.93 -6.54
N HIS A 153 -10.40 1.57 -5.38
CA HIS A 153 -9.36 2.56 -5.18
C HIS A 153 -7.99 1.91 -4.96
N LEU A 154 -6.99 2.50 -5.60
CA LEU A 154 -5.58 2.25 -5.38
C LEU A 154 -4.96 3.47 -4.72
N VAL A 155 -4.34 3.27 -3.58
CA VAL A 155 -3.57 4.30 -2.86
C VAL A 155 -2.11 3.90 -2.90
N MET A 156 -1.23 4.84 -3.28
CA MET A 156 0.22 4.67 -3.29
C MET A 156 0.88 5.75 -2.45
N PHE A 157 1.90 5.37 -1.68
CA PHE A 157 2.66 6.27 -0.82
C PHE A 157 4.08 5.75 -0.59
N PRO A 158 5.02 6.61 -0.19
CA PRO A 158 6.36 6.16 0.21
C PRO A 158 6.27 5.18 1.37
N SER A 159 6.98 4.06 1.27
CA SER A 159 6.89 2.97 2.25
C SER A 159 7.30 3.38 3.67
N SER A 160 8.11 4.42 3.80
CA SER A 160 8.55 4.99 5.07
C SER A 160 7.49 5.80 5.81
N ILE A 161 6.35 6.09 5.17
CA ILE A 161 5.24 6.80 5.82
C ILE A 161 4.54 5.86 6.80
N GLU A 162 4.48 6.26 8.05
CA GLU A 162 3.66 5.60 9.05
C GLU A 162 2.19 5.74 8.67
N HIS A 163 1.46 4.62 8.76
CA HIS A 163 0.06 4.60 8.40
C HIS A 163 -0.73 3.62 9.26
N TYR A 164 -2.02 3.86 9.35
CA TYR A 164 -2.94 3.06 10.14
C TYR A 164 -4.37 3.19 9.62
N THR A 165 -5.26 2.38 10.15
CA THR A 165 -6.69 2.52 9.88
C THR A 165 -7.44 2.79 11.16
N THR A 166 -8.42 3.70 11.11
CA THR A 166 -9.28 4.01 12.25
C THR A 166 -10.43 3.01 12.33
N PRO A 167 -10.91 2.70 13.55
CA PRO A 167 -12.12 1.90 13.71
C PRO A 167 -13.32 2.75 13.32
N GLU A 168 -14.11 2.27 12.38
CA GLU A 168 -15.40 2.84 12.04
C GLU A 168 -16.49 1.81 12.31
N PRO A 169 -17.66 2.21 12.80
CA PRO A 169 -18.81 1.32 12.90
C PRO A 169 -19.18 0.82 11.49
N ARG A 170 -19.14 -0.48 11.28
CA ARG A 170 -19.42 -1.08 9.98
C ARG A 170 -20.08 -2.45 10.13
N GLU A 171 -20.83 -2.83 9.12
CA GLU A 171 -21.46 -4.16 9.04
C GLU A 171 -20.64 -5.16 8.21
N HIS A 172 -19.74 -4.67 7.38
CA HIS A 172 -19.03 -5.49 6.38
C HIS A 172 -17.53 -5.52 6.62
N LYS A 173 -16.90 -6.60 6.17
CA LYS A 173 -15.45 -6.76 6.16
C LYS A 173 -14.80 -5.74 5.22
N ARG A 174 -13.61 -5.27 5.61
CA ARG A 174 -12.69 -4.62 4.67
C ARG A 174 -11.75 -5.68 4.11
N ILE A 175 -11.63 -5.69 2.79
CA ILE A 175 -10.73 -6.59 2.06
C ILE A 175 -9.86 -5.74 1.15
N SER A 176 -8.55 -5.82 1.32
CA SER A 176 -7.60 -5.10 0.49
C SER A 176 -6.45 -6.02 0.05
N LEU A 177 -5.83 -5.66 -1.06
CA LEU A 177 -4.56 -6.21 -1.51
C LEU A 177 -3.51 -5.14 -1.34
N ALA A 178 -2.52 -5.43 -0.52
CA ALA A 178 -1.41 -4.53 -0.26
C ALA A 178 -0.13 -5.08 -0.90
N GLY A 179 0.86 -4.22 -1.07
CA GLY A 179 2.15 -4.67 -1.55
C GLY A 179 3.24 -3.61 -1.49
N ASP A 180 4.45 -4.12 -1.56
CA ASP A 180 5.69 -3.38 -1.46
C ASP A 180 6.49 -3.46 -2.75
N ILE A 181 7.02 -2.32 -3.17
CA ILE A 181 7.75 -2.14 -4.41
C ILE A 181 9.14 -1.60 -4.11
N VAL A 182 10.13 -2.21 -4.74
CA VAL A 182 11.51 -1.77 -4.72
C VAL A 182 11.91 -1.31 -6.13
N LEU A 183 12.50 -0.14 -6.20
CA LEU A 183 13.12 0.37 -7.41
C LEU A 183 14.58 -0.05 -7.43
N THR A 184 15.00 -0.70 -8.51
CA THR A 184 16.41 -1.02 -8.73
C THR A 184 16.88 -0.35 -10.01
N LEU A 185 18.14 0.02 -10.07
CA LEU A 185 18.72 0.55 -11.31
C LEU A 185 18.60 -0.46 -12.45
N LYS A 186 18.35 -0.01 -13.67
CA LYS A 186 18.37 -0.87 -14.86
C LYS A 186 19.79 -1.28 -15.25
N HIS A 187 20.73 -0.35 -15.07
CA HIS A 187 22.13 -0.53 -15.41
C HIS A 187 22.99 -0.07 -14.24
N ARG A 188 24.18 -0.63 -14.16
CA ARG A 188 25.20 -0.11 -13.24
C ARG A 188 25.56 1.30 -13.68
N THR A 189 25.43 2.26 -12.78
CA THR A 189 25.91 3.63 -12.95
C THR A 189 27.20 3.80 -12.18
N ASP A 190 28.04 4.74 -12.58
CA ASP A 190 29.26 5.07 -11.84
C ASP A 190 28.97 5.87 -10.56
N THR A 191 27.70 6.16 -10.29
CA THR A 191 27.24 6.79 -9.07
C THR A 191 26.79 5.72 -8.08
N GLU A 192 27.23 5.84 -6.84
CA GLU A 192 26.86 4.93 -5.73
C GLU A 192 25.39 5.08 -5.28
N SER A 193 24.60 5.89 -5.97
CA SER A 193 23.19 6.14 -5.64
C SER A 193 22.26 5.12 -6.28
N GLY A 194 21.56 4.39 -5.43
CA GLY A 194 20.50 3.47 -5.83
C GLY A 194 20.87 1.99 -5.68
N LEU A 195 19.84 1.16 -5.63
CA LEU A 195 20.00 -0.30 -5.57
C LEU A 195 20.39 -0.86 -6.93
N LEU A 196 21.50 -1.58 -6.98
CA LEU A 196 21.92 -2.30 -8.18
C LEU A 196 20.86 -3.30 -8.64
N PRO A 197 20.80 -3.62 -9.95
CA PRO A 197 19.95 -4.71 -10.45
C PRO A 197 20.21 -6.00 -9.71
N SER A 198 19.18 -6.79 -9.46
CA SER A 198 19.26 -8.03 -8.67
C SER A 198 20.24 -9.07 -9.24
N GLN A 199 20.52 -9.03 -10.54
CA GLN A 199 21.52 -9.89 -11.17
C GLN A 199 22.95 -9.69 -10.66
N TYR A 200 23.22 -8.57 -9.98
CA TYR A 200 24.52 -8.31 -9.35
C TYR A 200 24.56 -8.71 -7.87
N TRP A 201 23.43 -9.14 -7.32
CA TRP A 201 23.37 -9.57 -5.93
C TRP A 201 23.90 -11.00 -5.82
N LYS A 202 24.64 -11.27 -4.76
CA LYS A 202 25.19 -12.58 -4.51
C LYS A 202 24.70 -13.11 -3.17
N GLN A 203 24.05 -14.24 -3.21
CA GLN A 203 23.72 -14.99 -1.99
C GLN A 203 24.92 -15.89 -1.65
N PHE A 204 25.34 -15.86 -0.39
CA PHE A 204 26.40 -16.69 0.13
C PHE A 204 25.84 -17.88 0.93
#